data_dff8aa91a0a28bb9fe2ed853f57f5392
#
_entry.id   dff8aa91a0a28bb9fe2ed853f57f5392
#
_cell.length_a   1.000
_cell.length_b   1.000
_cell.length_c   1.000
_cell.angle_alpha   90.00
_cell.angle_beta   90.00
_cell.angle_gamma   90.00
#
_symmetry.space_group_name_H-M   'P 1'
#
loop_
_entity.id
_entity.type
_entity.pdbx_description
1 polymer ?
#
loop_
_entity_poly.entity_id
_entity_poly.type
_entity_poly.pdbx_seq_one_letter_code
_entity_poly.pdbx_strand_id
1 'polypeptide(L)'
;MKRYLMTAVALLAAGILSLTQATAQTAQKQQTFESFTGINVSGDFQVTLTPGTEYATTLTVDEAIMPYVQCFVTGGVLSVTVGKLPKEVKKLFKGKNKPTYILVVTAPQLGNITLKDNATLMTTNNFTAGTFRLDLSGKSQVRHLTVVDAASADIIMSKNAIADLTIDADQVNAELSGSAQLRLNYNVETLKVQSKNSALISANGDAGQTTIVAEGSSKISLDGLSEELLDVKGGGSANIDCLKLETKKANIVLTGATLVEAASEEISVELSGKSTLIFDNDPVVNVVSIKTSTMTRYSAAK
;
A
#
# COMPACT_ATOMS: atom_id res chain seq x y z
N MET A 1 -2.19 1.28 -45.64
CA MET A 1 -0.90 0.61 -45.47
C MET A 1 0.01 1.55 -44.69
N LYS A 2 0.07 1.41 -43.35
CA LYS A 2 0.97 2.17 -42.47
C LYS A 2 2.12 1.23 -42.06
N ARG A 3 3.32 1.63 -42.45
CA ARG A 3 4.58 0.90 -42.20
C ARG A 3 4.93 1.08 -40.73
N TYR A 4 5.08 -0.02 -40.03
CA TYR A 4 5.67 -0.07 -38.68
C TYR A 4 7.19 0.08 -38.80
N LEU A 5 7.73 1.18 -38.27
CA LEU A 5 9.17 1.37 -38.16
C LEU A 5 9.64 0.66 -36.87
N MET A 6 10.16 -0.53 -37.01
CA MET A 6 10.91 -1.21 -35.95
C MET A 6 12.33 -0.64 -35.94
N THR A 7 12.65 0.18 -34.96
CA THR A 7 14.02 0.61 -34.72
C THR A 7 14.72 -0.46 -33.86
N ALA A 8 15.47 -1.31 -34.49
CA ALA A 8 16.38 -2.23 -33.82
C ALA A 8 17.64 -1.43 -33.37
N VAL A 9 17.90 -1.31 -32.09
CA VAL A 9 19.16 -0.78 -31.56
C VAL A 9 20.12 -1.94 -31.35
N ALA A 10 21.25 -1.87 -32.04
CA ALA A 10 22.30 -2.89 -32.07
C ALA A 10 23.02 -3.05 -30.74
N LEU A 11 23.23 -4.29 -30.32
CA LEU A 11 24.13 -4.67 -29.22
C LEU A 11 25.61 -4.51 -29.64
N LEU A 12 26.38 -3.77 -28.85
CA LEU A 12 27.82 -3.87 -28.84
C LEU A 12 28.26 -4.94 -27.82
N ALA A 13 28.70 -6.08 -28.28
CA ALA A 13 29.34 -7.11 -27.47
C ALA A 13 30.85 -6.85 -27.43
N ALA A 14 31.35 -6.45 -26.26
CA ALA A 14 32.79 -6.51 -25.97
C ALA A 14 33.07 -7.75 -25.14
N GLY A 15 33.70 -8.75 -25.75
CA GLY A 15 34.09 -9.98 -25.09
C GLY A 15 35.31 -9.77 -24.19
N ILE A 16 35.19 -10.21 -22.94
CA ILE A 16 36.34 -10.55 -22.09
C ILE A 16 36.09 -11.96 -21.56
N LEU A 17 36.88 -12.91 -22.05
CA LEU A 17 36.95 -14.23 -21.45
C LEU A 17 37.69 -14.13 -20.11
N SER A 18 37.03 -14.46 -19.03
CA SER A 18 37.66 -14.85 -17.78
C SER A 18 36.87 -15.99 -17.12
N LEU A 19 37.64 -17.00 -16.70
CA LEU A 19 37.20 -18.30 -16.20
C LEU A 19 36.17 -18.23 -15.04
N THR A 20 35.06 -18.85 -15.27
CA THR A 20 34.26 -19.77 -14.44
C THR A 20 34.18 -19.60 -12.92
N GLN A 21 33.25 -18.79 -12.51
CA GLN A 21 32.21 -19.24 -11.59
C GLN A 21 30.87 -19.06 -12.34
N ALA A 22 29.98 -20.06 -12.31
CA ALA A 22 28.66 -19.97 -12.91
C ALA A 22 27.81 -19.00 -12.11
N THR A 23 28.09 -17.71 -12.25
CA THR A 23 27.16 -16.64 -11.89
C THR A 23 26.09 -16.67 -12.97
N ALA A 24 24.85 -16.81 -12.58
CA ALA A 24 23.74 -16.73 -13.52
C ALA A 24 23.88 -15.43 -14.34
N GLN A 25 24.03 -15.59 -15.66
CA GLN A 25 24.22 -14.47 -16.57
C GLN A 25 22.89 -13.74 -16.68
N THR A 26 22.87 -12.43 -16.43
CA THR A 26 21.68 -11.62 -16.56
C THR A 26 21.58 -11.00 -17.95
N ALA A 27 20.37 -10.96 -18.49
CA ALA A 27 20.04 -10.27 -19.73
C ALA A 27 19.24 -8.99 -19.40
N GLN A 28 19.49 -7.95 -20.18
CA GLN A 28 18.78 -6.69 -20.07
C GLN A 28 17.98 -6.41 -21.32
N LYS A 29 16.73 -5.95 -21.16
CA LYS A 29 15.84 -5.54 -22.23
C LYS A 29 15.28 -4.18 -21.94
N GLN A 30 15.47 -3.24 -22.86
CA GLN A 30 14.85 -1.91 -22.81
C GLN A 30 13.69 -1.84 -23.79
N GLN A 31 12.60 -1.22 -23.38
CA GLN A 31 11.42 -0.99 -24.22
C GLN A 31 10.84 0.40 -23.93
N THR A 32 10.42 1.06 -24.99
CA THR A 32 9.66 2.31 -24.94
C THR A 32 8.22 2.05 -25.37
N PHE A 33 7.29 2.81 -24.82
CA PHE A 33 5.87 2.69 -25.08
C PHE A 33 5.29 4.05 -25.47
N GLU A 34 4.11 4.10 -26.10
CA GLU A 34 3.45 5.36 -26.42
C GLU A 34 2.99 6.07 -25.15
N SER A 35 2.27 5.38 -24.29
CA SER A 35 1.87 5.88 -22.95
C SER A 35 1.30 4.78 -22.09
N PHE A 36 1.38 4.96 -20.76
CA PHE A 36 0.61 4.22 -19.78
C PHE A 36 0.43 5.06 -18.53
N THR A 37 -0.69 4.91 -17.84
CA THR A 37 -1.00 5.61 -16.58
C THR A 37 -1.06 4.65 -15.38
N GLY A 38 -0.90 3.35 -15.64
CA GLY A 38 -0.90 2.33 -14.61
C GLY A 38 0.16 1.27 -14.84
N ILE A 39 0.57 0.61 -13.76
CA ILE A 39 1.44 -0.56 -13.78
C ILE A 39 0.78 -1.73 -13.05
N ASN A 40 0.96 -2.95 -13.57
CA ASN A 40 0.53 -4.20 -12.96
C ASN A 40 1.69 -5.19 -13.00
N VAL A 41 2.31 -5.44 -11.84
CA VAL A 41 3.48 -6.30 -11.74
C VAL A 41 3.18 -7.50 -10.83
N SER A 42 3.47 -8.70 -11.30
CA SER A 42 3.23 -9.95 -10.58
C SER A 42 4.48 -10.84 -10.62
N GLY A 43 4.82 -11.44 -9.50
CA GLY A 43 6.00 -12.28 -9.30
C GLY A 43 6.98 -11.69 -8.29
N ASP A 44 8.26 -12.03 -8.44
CA ASP A 44 9.34 -11.64 -7.50
C ASP A 44 10.08 -10.35 -7.93
N PHE A 45 9.46 -9.50 -8.73
CA PHE A 45 10.11 -8.30 -9.26
C PHE A 45 10.45 -7.26 -8.20
N GLN A 46 11.68 -6.74 -8.29
CA GLN A 46 12.10 -5.51 -7.63
C GLN A 46 11.86 -4.36 -8.61
N VAL A 47 10.84 -3.54 -8.32
CA VAL A 47 10.40 -2.44 -9.17
C VAL A 47 10.97 -1.14 -8.64
N THR A 48 11.61 -0.36 -9.51
CA THR A 48 12.00 1.01 -9.25
C THR A 48 11.20 1.93 -10.16
N LEU A 49 10.49 2.90 -9.59
CA LEU A 49 9.83 3.96 -10.34
C LEU A 49 10.73 5.17 -10.42
N THR A 50 10.88 5.71 -11.62
CA THR A 50 11.66 6.92 -11.89
C THR A 50 10.79 7.90 -12.66
N PRO A 51 10.58 9.14 -12.16
CA PRO A 51 9.94 10.19 -12.94
C PRO A 51 10.75 10.49 -14.20
N GLY A 52 10.07 10.74 -15.30
CA GLY A 52 10.72 11.09 -16.56
C GLY A 52 9.70 11.53 -17.60
N THR A 53 10.17 12.05 -18.73
CA THR A 53 9.31 12.54 -19.82
C THR A 53 8.85 11.45 -20.77
N GLU A 54 9.47 10.28 -20.70
CA GLU A 54 9.19 9.15 -21.59
C GLU A 54 8.55 7.98 -20.83
N TYR A 55 7.81 7.16 -21.54
CA TYR A 55 7.26 5.91 -21.04
C TYR A 55 8.19 4.76 -21.44
N ALA A 56 9.03 4.32 -20.50
CA ALA A 56 10.05 3.32 -20.78
C ALA A 56 10.19 2.30 -19.65
N THR A 57 10.70 1.14 -20.01
CA THR A 57 11.12 0.12 -19.04
C THR A 57 12.51 -0.38 -19.33
N THR A 58 13.25 -0.68 -18.27
CA THR A 58 14.48 -1.48 -18.32
C THR A 58 14.26 -2.73 -17.46
N LEU A 59 14.20 -3.88 -18.11
CA LEU A 59 14.04 -5.17 -17.49
C LEU A 59 15.37 -5.90 -17.43
N THR A 60 15.82 -6.31 -16.23
CA THR A 60 17.01 -7.11 -16.02
C THR A 60 16.63 -8.40 -15.30
N VAL A 61 16.78 -9.54 -15.96
CA VAL A 61 16.52 -10.88 -15.42
C VAL A 61 17.59 -11.86 -15.87
N ASP A 62 17.66 -13.01 -15.22
CA ASP A 62 18.55 -14.08 -15.70
C ASP A 62 18.18 -14.49 -17.14
N GLU A 63 19.20 -14.74 -17.98
CA GLU A 63 19.03 -15.10 -19.39
C GLU A 63 18.07 -16.27 -19.60
N ALA A 64 18.16 -17.29 -18.75
CA ALA A 64 17.29 -18.47 -18.80
C ALA A 64 15.80 -18.13 -18.51
N ILE A 65 15.51 -16.99 -17.88
CA ILE A 65 14.16 -16.55 -17.51
C ILE A 65 13.59 -15.57 -18.55
N MET A 66 14.44 -14.78 -19.19
CA MET A 66 14.02 -13.71 -20.12
C MET A 66 12.96 -14.14 -21.16
N PRO A 67 13.02 -15.33 -21.77
CA PRO A 67 11.99 -15.77 -22.74
C PRO A 67 10.61 -15.98 -22.14
N TYR A 68 10.50 -16.08 -20.82
CA TYR A 68 9.24 -16.31 -20.10
C TYR A 68 8.67 -15.04 -19.48
N VAL A 69 9.37 -13.90 -19.58
CA VAL A 69 8.87 -12.62 -19.09
C VAL A 69 7.99 -11.97 -20.15
N GLN A 70 6.82 -11.59 -19.73
CA GLN A 70 5.87 -10.79 -20.51
C GLN A 70 5.92 -9.35 -20.00
N CYS A 71 6.16 -8.40 -20.91
CA CYS A 71 6.18 -6.97 -20.63
C CYS A 71 5.51 -6.24 -21.80
N PHE A 72 4.30 -5.72 -21.58
CA PHE A 72 3.47 -5.11 -22.62
C PHE A 72 2.49 -4.09 -22.01
N VAL A 73 2.01 -3.17 -22.82
CA VAL A 73 0.96 -2.20 -22.44
C VAL A 73 -0.36 -2.60 -23.10
N THR A 74 -1.41 -2.65 -22.30
CA THR A 74 -2.78 -2.87 -22.77
C THR A 74 -3.74 -1.99 -21.97
N GLY A 75 -4.62 -1.24 -22.64
CA GLY A 75 -5.59 -0.37 -21.99
C GLY A 75 -4.96 0.69 -21.07
N GLY A 76 -3.78 1.21 -21.44
CA GLY A 76 -3.07 2.20 -20.63
C GLY A 76 -2.39 1.63 -19.39
N VAL A 77 -2.28 0.29 -19.24
CA VAL A 77 -1.62 -0.37 -18.12
C VAL A 77 -0.41 -1.17 -18.60
N LEU A 78 0.77 -0.87 -18.09
CA LEU A 78 1.97 -1.67 -18.27
C LEU A 78 1.87 -2.93 -17.42
N SER A 79 1.82 -4.09 -18.05
CA SER A 79 1.78 -5.40 -17.39
C SER A 79 3.11 -6.11 -17.49
N VAL A 80 3.65 -6.53 -16.33
CA VAL A 80 4.91 -7.29 -16.24
C VAL A 80 4.70 -8.52 -15.39
N THR A 81 4.96 -9.70 -15.98
CA THR A 81 4.79 -10.98 -15.29
C THR A 81 5.73 -12.03 -15.82
N VAL A 82 5.96 -13.09 -15.04
CA VAL A 82 6.71 -14.26 -15.47
C VAL A 82 5.75 -15.42 -15.72
N GLY A 83 5.78 -15.97 -16.92
CA GLY A 83 5.03 -17.16 -17.26
C GLY A 83 5.55 -18.41 -16.53
N LYS A 84 4.91 -19.55 -16.77
CA LYS A 84 5.31 -20.82 -16.15
C LYS A 84 6.69 -21.25 -16.62
N LEU A 85 7.68 -21.22 -15.72
CA LEU A 85 9.05 -21.69 -16.00
C LEU A 85 9.09 -23.22 -16.13
N PRO A 86 9.80 -23.78 -17.15
CA PRO A 86 10.10 -25.19 -17.25
C PRO A 86 10.86 -25.74 -16.04
N LYS A 87 10.78 -27.06 -15.83
CA LYS A 87 11.47 -27.72 -14.70
C LYS A 87 12.98 -27.54 -14.77
N GLU A 88 13.54 -27.55 -15.96
CA GLU A 88 14.97 -27.38 -16.24
C GLU A 88 15.44 -25.99 -15.80
N VAL A 89 14.71 -24.95 -16.18
CA VAL A 89 15.02 -23.56 -15.77
C VAL A 89 14.89 -23.41 -14.25
N LYS A 90 13.85 -23.96 -13.63
CA LYS A 90 13.69 -23.92 -12.17
C LYS A 90 14.83 -24.61 -11.41
N LYS A 91 15.46 -25.66 -11.99
CA LYS A 91 16.58 -26.34 -11.37
C LYS A 91 17.83 -25.44 -11.24
N LEU A 92 18.04 -24.49 -12.17
CA LEU A 92 19.16 -23.55 -12.15
C LEU A 92 19.17 -22.66 -10.90
N PHE A 93 17.98 -22.40 -10.33
CA PHE A 93 17.75 -21.49 -9.21
C PHE A 93 17.45 -22.21 -7.90
N LYS A 94 17.90 -23.46 -7.75
CA LYS A 94 17.79 -24.19 -6.49
C LYS A 94 18.90 -23.82 -5.51
N GLY A 95 18.59 -23.87 -4.23
CA GLY A 95 19.55 -23.64 -3.15
C GLY A 95 19.87 -22.16 -2.94
N LYS A 96 21.15 -21.79 -3.01
CA LYS A 96 21.60 -20.41 -2.77
C LYS A 96 21.44 -19.47 -3.97
N ASN A 97 21.26 -20.04 -5.17
CA ASN A 97 21.06 -19.25 -6.39
C ASN A 97 19.63 -18.73 -6.46
N LYS A 98 19.42 -17.47 -6.18
CA LYS A 98 18.11 -16.81 -6.37
C LYS A 98 18.08 -16.13 -7.72
N PRO A 99 16.97 -16.25 -8.47
CA PRO A 99 16.83 -15.55 -9.73
C PRO A 99 16.75 -14.04 -9.53
N THR A 100 17.27 -13.29 -10.49
CA THR A 100 17.20 -11.83 -10.56
C THR A 100 15.95 -11.40 -11.31
N TYR A 101 15.19 -10.47 -10.74
CA TYR A 101 14.01 -9.85 -11.36
C TYR A 101 14.01 -8.35 -11.03
N ILE A 102 14.66 -7.55 -11.86
CA ILE A 102 14.73 -6.10 -11.69
C ILE A 102 13.95 -5.42 -12.82
N LEU A 103 13.07 -4.49 -12.46
CA LEU A 103 12.28 -3.69 -13.38
C LEU A 103 12.42 -2.22 -13.00
N VAL A 104 12.99 -1.43 -13.90
CA VAL A 104 12.96 0.04 -13.80
C VAL A 104 11.86 0.53 -14.73
N VAL A 105 10.94 1.32 -14.20
CA VAL A 105 9.85 1.96 -14.95
C VAL A 105 10.05 3.45 -14.91
N THR A 106 10.09 4.06 -16.09
CA THR A 106 10.13 5.52 -16.24
C THR A 106 8.78 5.99 -16.80
N ALA A 107 8.16 6.96 -16.15
CA ALA A 107 6.90 7.54 -16.61
C ALA A 107 6.74 8.97 -16.07
N PRO A 108 6.04 9.89 -16.80
CA PRO A 108 5.75 11.23 -16.31
C PRO A 108 4.79 11.23 -15.12
N GLN A 109 3.79 10.36 -15.16
CA GLN A 109 2.74 10.23 -14.16
C GLN A 109 2.27 8.78 -14.07
N LEU A 110 1.89 8.36 -12.86
CA LEU A 110 1.25 7.07 -12.61
C LEU A 110 0.09 7.26 -11.63
N GLY A 111 -1.12 6.98 -12.09
CA GLY A 111 -2.33 7.02 -11.27
C GLY A 111 -2.71 5.66 -10.69
N ASN A 112 -2.18 4.55 -11.21
CA ASN A 112 -2.56 3.22 -10.76
C ASN A 112 -1.35 2.29 -10.63
N ILE A 113 -1.18 1.69 -9.45
CA ILE A 113 -0.11 0.74 -9.14
C ILE A 113 -0.74 -0.54 -8.59
N THR A 114 -0.56 -1.65 -9.29
CA THR A 114 -0.96 -2.97 -8.82
C THR A 114 0.26 -3.87 -8.68
N LEU A 115 0.48 -4.39 -7.47
CA LEU A 115 1.55 -5.36 -7.19
C LEU A 115 0.97 -6.64 -6.59
N LYS A 116 1.41 -7.77 -7.13
CA LYS A 116 0.95 -9.10 -6.69
C LYS A 116 2.12 -10.01 -6.36
N ASP A 117 1.81 -11.09 -5.64
CA ASP A 117 2.77 -12.12 -5.21
C ASP A 117 3.85 -11.56 -4.27
N ASN A 118 5.11 -11.49 -4.69
CA ASN A 118 6.22 -10.97 -3.90
C ASN A 118 6.83 -9.70 -4.52
N ALA A 119 6.13 -9.04 -5.46
CA ALA A 119 6.65 -7.83 -6.10
C ALA A 119 6.92 -6.74 -5.06
N THR A 120 8.08 -6.10 -5.17
CA THR A 120 8.46 -4.98 -4.30
C THR A 120 8.63 -3.73 -5.13
N LEU A 121 8.18 -2.60 -4.62
CA LEU A 121 8.32 -1.30 -5.27
C LEU A 121 9.06 -0.35 -4.34
N MET A 122 10.04 0.32 -4.89
CA MET A 122 10.77 1.40 -4.24
C MET A 122 10.78 2.63 -5.16
N THR A 123 10.65 3.80 -4.56
CA THR A 123 10.83 5.07 -5.27
C THR A 123 11.52 6.06 -4.34
N THR A 124 12.29 6.95 -4.92
CA THR A 124 12.98 8.05 -4.20
C THR A 124 12.38 9.40 -4.53
N ASN A 125 11.36 9.44 -5.36
CA ASN A 125 10.78 10.66 -5.89
C ASN A 125 9.28 10.72 -5.58
N ASN A 126 8.77 11.94 -5.46
CA ASN A 126 7.36 12.21 -5.33
C ASN A 126 6.67 12.03 -6.69
N PHE A 127 5.45 11.49 -6.65
CA PHE A 127 4.59 11.40 -7.81
C PHE A 127 3.38 12.31 -7.62
N THR A 128 3.06 13.08 -8.66
CA THR A 128 1.81 13.83 -8.74
C THR A 128 0.78 13.02 -9.49
N ALA A 129 -0.41 12.86 -8.94
CA ALA A 129 -1.48 12.14 -9.59
C ALA A 129 -2.82 12.85 -9.30
N GLY A 130 -3.62 13.13 -10.32
CA GLY A 130 -4.97 13.68 -10.11
C GLY A 130 -5.86 12.71 -9.31
N THR A 131 -5.77 11.42 -9.59
CA THR A 131 -6.32 10.32 -8.80
C THR A 131 -5.26 9.23 -8.66
N PHE A 132 -5.12 8.68 -7.47
CA PHE A 132 -4.15 7.63 -7.20
C PHE A 132 -4.84 6.36 -6.71
N ARG A 133 -4.42 5.20 -7.20
CA ARG A 133 -4.88 3.90 -6.73
C ARG A 133 -3.71 2.94 -6.54
N LEU A 134 -3.64 2.35 -5.36
CA LEU A 134 -2.68 1.32 -5.00
C LEU A 134 -3.40 0.02 -4.64
N ASP A 135 -3.14 -1.06 -5.37
CA ASP A 135 -3.69 -2.38 -5.11
C ASP A 135 -2.57 -3.38 -4.82
N LEU A 136 -2.47 -3.85 -3.59
CA LEU A 136 -1.42 -4.75 -3.12
C LEU A 136 -1.99 -6.08 -2.66
N SER A 137 -1.44 -7.18 -3.15
CA SER A 137 -1.84 -8.51 -2.70
C SER A 137 -0.68 -9.51 -2.64
N GLY A 138 -0.86 -10.60 -1.89
CA GLY A 138 0.21 -11.57 -1.69
C GLY A 138 1.15 -11.14 -0.56
N LYS A 139 2.42 -11.08 -0.84
CA LYS A 139 3.50 -10.53 0.00
C LYS A 139 4.14 -9.31 -0.65
N SER A 140 3.40 -8.63 -1.52
CA SER A 140 3.89 -7.45 -2.20
C SER A 140 4.22 -6.33 -1.21
N GLN A 141 5.20 -5.51 -1.55
CA GLN A 141 5.67 -4.43 -0.68
C GLN A 141 5.85 -3.15 -1.46
N VAL A 142 5.45 -2.03 -0.86
CA VAL A 142 5.77 -0.68 -1.30
C VAL A 142 6.51 0.03 -0.19
N ARG A 143 7.64 0.65 -0.52
CA ARG A 143 8.45 1.38 0.45
C ARG A 143 8.66 2.82 0.00
N HIS A 144 8.38 3.76 0.92
CA HIS A 144 8.64 5.20 0.73
C HIS A 144 8.01 5.79 -0.55
N LEU A 145 6.76 5.42 -0.84
CA LEU A 145 6.02 6.06 -1.93
C LEU A 145 5.36 7.35 -1.41
N THR A 146 5.68 8.47 -2.06
CA THR A 146 5.05 9.76 -1.79
C THR A 146 4.19 10.18 -2.98
N VAL A 147 2.92 10.46 -2.71
CA VAL A 147 1.94 11.00 -3.66
C VAL A 147 1.51 12.38 -3.17
N VAL A 148 1.56 13.37 -4.04
CA VAL A 148 1.21 14.76 -3.74
C VAL A 148 0.16 15.29 -4.72
N ASP A 149 -0.62 16.26 -4.26
CA ASP A 149 -1.65 16.97 -5.05
C ASP A 149 -2.69 16.03 -5.70
N ALA A 150 -3.11 14.98 -4.98
CA ALA A 150 -4.15 14.08 -5.47
C ALA A 150 -5.54 14.53 -5.01
N ALA A 151 -6.54 14.53 -5.91
CA ALA A 151 -7.93 14.69 -5.50
C ALA A 151 -8.43 13.48 -4.69
N SER A 152 -7.92 12.29 -4.99
CA SER A 152 -8.23 11.09 -4.20
C SER A 152 -7.12 10.05 -4.28
N ALA A 153 -6.96 9.31 -3.17
CA ALA A 153 -6.07 8.15 -3.11
C ALA A 153 -6.82 6.93 -2.53
N ASP A 154 -6.93 5.87 -3.33
CA ASP A 154 -7.51 4.59 -2.93
C ASP A 154 -6.39 3.58 -2.67
N ILE A 155 -6.32 3.05 -1.45
CA ILE A 155 -5.32 2.06 -1.02
C ILE A 155 -6.05 0.76 -0.69
N ILE A 156 -5.84 -0.29 -1.48
CA ILE A 156 -6.45 -1.60 -1.28
C ILE A 156 -5.35 -2.62 -1.00
N MET A 157 -5.39 -3.22 0.18
CA MET A 157 -4.35 -4.18 0.59
C MET A 157 -4.95 -5.47 1.11
N SER A 158 -4.38 -6.59 0.70
CA SER A 158 -4.86 -7.90 1.12
C SER A 158 -3.74 -8.90 1.39
N LYS A 159 -4.08 -9.99 2.10
CA LYS A 159 -3.15 -11.06 2.49
C LYS A 159 -2.05 -10.56 3.42
N ASN A 160 -0.78 -10.60 3.00
CA ASN A 160 0.39 -10.16 3.78
C ASN A 160 1.11 -8.99 3.10
N ALA A 161 0.38 -8.16 2.36
CA ALA A 161 0.94 -6.98 1.71
C ALA A 161 1.42 -5.94 2.73
N ILE A 162 2.47 -5.20 2.39
CA ILE A 162 3.05 -4.17 3.27
C ILE A 162 3.22 -2.88 2.46
N ALA A 163 2.80 -1.76 3.04
CA ALA A 163 3.03 -0.45 2.44
C ALA A 163 3.52 0.59 3.47
N ASP A 164 4.41 1.47 3.01
CA ASP A 164 4.88 2.66 3.70
C ASP A 164 4.69 3.85 2.73
N LEU A 165 3.73 4.73 3.06
CA LEU A 165 3.20 5.75 2.16
C LEU A 165 3.20 7.12 2.83
N THR A 166 3.41 8.16 2.03
CA THR A 166 3.09 9.55 2.38
C THR A 166 2.14 10.09 1.33
N ILE A 167 0.98 10.59 1.74
CA ILE A 167 -0.09 11.03 0.82
C ILE A 167 -0.59 12.41 1.22
N ASP A 168 -0.56 13.32 0.27
CA ASP A 168 -1.21 14.63 0.31
C ASP A 168 -2.32 14.63 -0.74
N ALA A 169 -3.59 14.68 -0.29
CA ALA A 169 -4.77 14.52 -1.15
C ALA A 169 -6.00 15.17 -0.51
N ASP A 170 -7.07 15.40 -1.30
CA ASP A 170 -8.34 15.79 -0.70
C ASP A 170 -8.96 14.60 0.07
N GLN A 171 -8.86 13.38 -0.46
CA GLN A 171 -9.44 12.19 0.15
C GLN A 171 -8.49 11.00 0.11
N VAL A 172 -8.43 10.25 1.23
CA VAL A 172 -7.77 8.94 1.31
C VAL A 172 -8.77 7.89 1.77
N ASN A 173 -8.91 6.81 0.98
CA ASN A 173 -9.64 5.60 1.35
C ASN A 173 -8.66 4.43 1.46
N ALA A 174 -8.50 3.86 2.65
CA ALA A 174 -7.64 2.71 2.90
C ALA A 174 -8.48 1.49 3.30
N GLU A 175 -8.48 0.46 2.47
CA GLU A 175 -9.17 -0.81 2.71
C GLU A 175 -8.16 -1.94 2.88
N LEU A 176 -8.06 -2.48 4.09
CA LEU A 176 -7.12 -3.54 4.43
C LEU A 176 -7.82 -4.82 4.86
N SER A 177 -7.30 -5.95 4.39
CA SER A 177 -7.78 -7.28 4.80
C SER A 177 -6.65 -8.29 4.96
N GLY A 178 -6.96 -9.43 5.60
CA GLY A 178 -5.96 -10.45 5.88
C GLY A 178 -5.01 -10.01 6.99
N SER A 179 -3.71 -10.10 6.75
CA SER A 179 -2.63 -9.62 7.63
C SER A 179 -1.84 -8.49 6.95
N ALA A 180 -2.50 -7.69 6.14
CA ALA A 180 -1.90 -6.54 5.48
C ALA A 180 -1.45 -5.49 6.52
N GLN A 181 -0.35 -4.79 6.21
CA GLN A 181 0.24 -3.78 7.09
C GLN A 181 0.44 -2.47 6.33
N LEU A 182 -0.15 -1.40 6.85
CA LEU A 182 -0.02 -0.04 6.31
C LEU A 182 0.63 0.88 7.33
N ARG A 183 1.69 1.57 6.92
CA ARG A 183 2.16 2.80 7.55
C ARG A 183 1.82 3.94 6.62
N LEU A 184 1.12 4.95 7.13
CA LEU A 184 0.62 6.07 6.34
C LEU A 184 0.93 7.39 7.04
N ASN A 185 1.66 8.28 6.36
CA ASN A 185 1.66 9.69 6.70
C ASN A 185 0.69 10.41 5.75
N TYR A 186 -0.16 11.28 6.28
CA TYR A 186 -1.22 11.89 5.47
C TYR A 186 -1.45 13.36 5.83
N ASN A 187 -1.91 14.11 4.83
CA ASN A 187 -2.50 15.45 4.98
C ASN A 187 -3.71 15.50 4.04
N VAL A 188 -4.94 15.51 4.59
CA VAL A 188 -6.16 15.28 3.79
C VAL A 188 -7.38 16.04 4.36
N GLU A 189 -8.37 16.29 3.53
CA GLU A 189 -9.67 16.74 4.03
C GLU A 189 -10.46 15.57 4.66
N THR A 190 -10.40 14.38 4.04
CA THR A 190 -11.13 13.21 4.53
C THR A 190 -10.25 11.96 4.53
N LEU A 191 -10.11 11.34 5.70
CA LEU A 191 -9.49 10.02 5.86
C LEU A 191 -10.56 8.97 6.16
N LYS A 192 -10.61 7.91 5.35
CA LYS A 192 -11.43 6.74 5.62
C LYS A 192 -10.57 5.49 5.68
N VAL A 193 -10.65 4.79 6.81
CA VAL A 193 -9.92 3.56 7.09
C VAL A 193 -10.89 2.41 7.32
N GLN A 194 -10.77 1.35 6.55
CA GLN A 194 -11.54 0.12 6.73
C GLN A 194 -10.58 -1.05 6.90
N SER A 195 -10.76 -1.82 7.95
CA SER A 195 -9.90 -2.97 8.23
C SER A 195 -10.70 -4.22 8.60
N LYS A 196 -10.24 -5.36 8.11
CA LYS A 196 -10.84 -6.67 8.39
C LYS A 196 -9.78 -7.71 8.73
N ASN A 197 -10.20 -8.75 9.46
CA ASN A 197 -9.35 -9.86 9.89
C ASN A 197 -8.23 -9.40 10.85
N SER A 198 -6.95 -9.53 10.47
CA SER A 198 -5.80 -9.21 11.30
C SER A 198 -4.95 -8.08 10.72
N ALA A 199 -5.57 -7.16 9.97
CA ALA A 199 -4.88 -6.03 9.38
C ALA A 199 -4.28 -5.11 10.45
N LEU A 200 -3.12 -4.52 10.14
CA LEU A 200 -2.42 -3.58 11.01
C LEU A 200 -2.25 -2.24 10.29
N ILE A 201 -2.70 -1.17 10.94
CA ILE A 201 -2.62 0.19 10.40
C ILE A 201 -1.98 1.08 11.45
N SER A 202 -0.94 1.81 11.04
CA SER A 202 -0.34 2.89 11.82
C SER A 202 -0.31 4.11 10.93
N ALA A 203 -1.07 5.14 11.29
CA ALA A 203 -1.16 6.35 10.48
C ALA A 203 -0.90 7.59 11.34
N ASN A 204 -0.27 8.59 10.73
CA ASN A 204 0.04 9.87 11.38
C ASN A 204 -0.19 11.00 10.38
N GLY A 205 -0.88 12.05 10.82
CA GLY A 205 -1.12 13.22 9.96
C GLY A 205 -2.38 13.98 10.35
N ASP A 206 -2.79 14.89 9.47
CA ASP A 206 -3.89 15.78 9.69
C ASP A 206 -5.04 15.50 8.70
N ALA A 207 -6.25 15.50 9.21
CA ALA A 207 -7.49 15.38 8.44
C ALA A 207 -8.55 16.36 8.93
N GLY A 208 -9.42 16.83 8.02
CA GLY A 208 -10.66 17.53 8.44
C GLY A 208 -11.61 16.56 9.15
N GLN A 209 -11.82 15.39 8.56
CA GLN A 209 -12.66 14.32 9.11
C GLN A 209 -12.03 12.95 8.97
N THR A 210 -12.18 12.11 10.00
CA THR A 210 -11.69 10.74 10.02
C THR A 210 -12.81 9.74 10.28
N THR A 211 -12.90 8.71 9.43
CA THR A 211 -13.81 7.58 9.62
C THR A 211 -13.02 6.28 9.73
N ILE A 212 -13.28 5.50 10.78
CA ILE A 212 -12.68 4.19 11.03
C ILE A 212 -13.76 3.12 11.08
N VAL A 213 -13.63 2.07 10.27
CA VAL A 213 -14.43 0.85 10.37
C VAL A 213 -13.49 -0.33 10.57
N ALA A 214 -13.53 -0.92 11.75
CA ALA A 214 -12.62 -2.00 12.13
C ALA A 214 -13.38 -3.27 12.51
N GLU A 215 -13.05 -4.38 11.86
CA GLU A 215 -13.65 -5.69 12.09
C GLU A 215 -12.58 -6.77 12.32
N GLY A 216 -13.01 -7.89 12.90
CA GLY A 216 -12.12 -9.02 13.17
C GLY A 216 -11.18 -8.75 14.35
N SER A 217 -9.90 -9.01 14.20
CA SER A 217 -8.83 -8.75 15.18
C SER A 217 -7.84 -7.71 14.68
N SER A 218 -8.32 -6.75 13.87
CA SER A 218 -7.49 -5.68 13.32
C SER A 218 -6.98 -4.74 14.41
N LYS A 219 -5.83 -4.13 14.13
CA LYS A 219 -5.23 -3.11 15.01
C LYS A 219 -5.01 -1.84 14.23
N ILE A 220 -5.49 -0.73 14.76
CA ILE A 220 -5.38 0.61 14.15
C ILE A 220 -4.81 1.54 15.21
N SER A 221 -3.77 2.29 14.86
CA SER A 221 -3.25 3.40 15.65
C SER A 221 -3.21 4.65 14.78
N LEU A 222 -3.84 5.72 15.23
CA LEU A 222 -3.85 7.02 14.58
C LEU A 222 -3.30 8.09 15.51
N ASP A 223 -2.35 8.87 15.00
CA ASP A 223 -1.77 10.04 15.66
C ASP A 223 -2.01 11.29 14.79
N GLY A 224 -2.07 12.49 15.39
CA GLY A 224 -2.20 13.77 14.70
C GLY A 224 -3.51 14.47 14.96
N LEU A 225 -4.17 14.99 13.92
CA LEU A 225 -5.38 15.81 14.04
C LEU A 225 -6.53 15.25 13.18
N SER A 226 -7.74 15.23 13.76
CA SER A 226 -9.01 15.09 13.03
C SER A 226 -9.89 16.28 13.41
N GLU A 227 -9.79 17.38 12.65
CA GLU A 227 -10.19 18.71 13.06
C GLU A 227 -11.67 18.80 13.49
N GLU A 228 -12.56 18.14 12.76
CA GLU A 228 -13.99 18.27 12.99
C GLU A 228 -14.61 17.04 13.66
N LEU A 229 -14.31 15.85 13.14
CA LEU A 229 -15.01 14.62 13.50
C LEU A 229 -14.15 13.37 13.38
N LEU A 230 -14.19 12.55 14.42
CA LEU A 230 -13.76 11.16 14.41
C LEU A 230 -14.98 10.23 14.50
N ASP A 231 -15.29 9.49 13.44
CA ASP A 231 -16.37 8.48 13.43
C ASP A 231 -15.75 7.07 13.50
N VAL A 232 -16.02 6.32 14.58
CA VAL A 232 -15.45 4.99 14.83
C VAL A 232 -16.55 3.95 14.90
N LYS A 233 -16.45 2.91 14.06
CA LYS A 233 -17.28 1.72 14.11
C LYS A 233 -16.39 0.50 14.31
N GLY A 234 -16.48 -0.10 15.49
CA GLY A 234 -15.67 -1.26 15.87
C GLY A 234 -16.50 -2.52 16.07
N GLY A 235 -16.02 -3.65 15.51
CA GLY A 235 -16.64 -4.97 15.66
C GLY A 235 -15.63 -6.10 15.85
N GLY A 236 -16.12 -7.27 16.30
CA GLY A 236 -15.25 -8.42 16.57
C GLY A 236 -14.38 -8.25 17.81
N SER A 237 -13.07 -8.27 17.66
CA SER A 237 -12.05 -8.04 18.69
C SER A 237 -11.02 -7.01 18.21
N ALA A 238 -11.45 -6.01 17.46
CA ALA A 238 -10.58 -4.96 16.96
C ALA A 238 -10.02 -4.10 18.12
N ASN A 239 -8.83 -3.58 17.91
CA ASN A 239 -8.17 -2.65 18.83
C ASN A 239 -7.87 -1.36 18.06
N ILE A 240 -8.41 -0.23 18.53
CA ILE A 240 -8.29 1.08 17.88
C ILE A 240 -7.73 2.06 18.91
N ASP A 241 -6.53 2.54 18.68
CA ASP A 241 -5.84 3.53 19.52
C ASP A 241 -5.83 4.88 18.79
N CYS A 242 -6.57 5.83 19.31
CA CYS A 242 -6.66 7.22 18.88
C CYS A 242 -6.41 8.20 20.04
N LEU A 243 -5.69 7.78 21.10
CA LEU A 243 -5.39 8.69 22.24
C LEU A 243 -4.55 9.89 21.85
N LYS A 244 -3.75 9.76 20.78
CA LYS A 244 -2.90 10.83 20.26
C LYS A 244 -3.49 11.54 19.04
N LEU A 245 -4.72 11.21 18.67
CA LEU A 245 -5.46 11.90 17.64
C LEU A 245 -6.34 12.96 18.27
N GLU A 246 -5.98 14.23 18.14
CA GLU A 246 -6.78 15.33 18.65
C GLU A 246 -8.03 15.52 17.79
N THR A 247 -9.21 15.64 18.42
CA THR A 247 -10.47 15.89 17.70
C THR A 247 -11.48 16.66 18.56
N LYS A 248 -12.33 17.45 17.92
CA LYS A 248 -13.42 18.15 18.61
C LYS A 248 -14.55 17.20 18.98
N LYS A 249 -14.94 16.31 18.06
CA LYS A 249 -16.07 15.39 18.25
C LYS A 249 -15.71 13.98 17.88
N ALA A 250 -16.13 13.02 18.68
CA ALA A 250 -16.01 11.61 18.38
C ALA A 250 -17.37 10.90 18.49
N ASN A 251 -17.77 10.19 17.44
CA ASN A 251 -18.89 9.25 17.44
C ASN A 251 -18.35 7.83 17.49
N ILE A 252 -18.67 7.09 18.52
CA ILE A 252 -18.06 5.78 18.78
C ILE A 252 -19.15 4.73 18.92
N VAL A 253 -19.24 3.80 17.96
CA VAL A 253 -20.19 2.68 17.95
C VAL A 253 -19.40 1.37 18.02
N LEU A 254 -19.49 0.65 19.13
CA LEU A 254 -18.72 -0.58 19.37
C LEU A 254 -19.63 -1.78 19.59
N THR A 255 -19.20 -2.91 19.01
CA THR A 255 -19.83 -4.22 19.19
C THR A 255 -18.77 -5.28 19.47
N GLY A 256 -19.21 -6.46 19.92
CA GLY A 256 -18.28 -7.57 20.19
C GLY A 256 -17.37 -7.31 21.38
N ALA A 257 -16.09 -7.61 21.26
CA ALA A 257 -15.05 -7.40 22.28
C ALA A 257 -14.03 -6.32 21.82
N THR A 258 -14.51 -5.29 21.14
CA THR A 258 -13.69 -4.20 20.60
C THR A 258 -13.17 -3.31 21.71
N LEU A 259 -11.88 -2.95 21.64
CA LEU A 259 -11.27 -1.91 22.46
C LEU A 259 -11.04 -0.66 21.62
N VAL A 260 -11.49 0.49 22.13
CA VAL A 260 -11.16 1.80 21.56
C VAL A 260 -10.57 2.67 22.65
N GLU A 261 -9.51 3.36 22.33
CA GLU A 261 -8.88 4.40 23.14
C GLU A 261 -8.97 5.70 22.34
N ALA A 262 -9.56 6.76 22.90
CA ALA A 262 -9.81 8.02 22.18
C ALA A 262 -9.72 9.25 23.09
N ALA A 263 -9.25 10.36 22.51
CA ALA A 263 -9.27 11.67 23.15
C ALA A 263 -10.11 12.64 22.29
N SER A 264 -11.03 13.39 22.93
CA SER A 264 -11.92 14.31 22.24
C SER A 264 -12.51 15.31 23.23
N GLU A 265 -13.05 16.45 22.74
CA GLU A 265 -13.81 17.39 23.56
C GLU A 265 -15.25 16.93 23.79
N GLU A 266 -15.88 16.31 22.78
CA GLU A 266 -17.22 15.74 22.85
C GLU A 266 -17.21 14.29 22.37
N ILE A 267 -17.81 13.37 23.12
CA ILE A 267 -17.93 11.96 22.73
C ILE A 267 -19.40 11.53 22.77
N SER A 268 -19.89 11.01 21.65
CA SER A 268 -21.15 10.29 21.57
C SER A 268 -20.91 8.80 21.46
N VAL A 269 -21.53 7.97 22.35
CA VAL A 269 -21.19 6.55 22.47
C VAL A 269 -22.41 5.64 22.36
N GLU A 270 -22.24 4.58 21.59
CA GLU A 270 -23.12 3.41 21.56
C GLU A 270 -22.28 2.14 21.72
N LEU A 271 -22.35 1.47 22.88
CA LEU A 271 -21.54 0.32 23.22
C LEU A 271 -22.40 -0.91 23.44
N SER A 272 -22.01 -2.04 22.85
CA SER A 272 -22.67 -3.34 23.05
C SER A 272 -21.68 -4.50 23.02
N GLY A 273 -22.13 -5.67 23.50
CA GLY A 273 -21.29 -6.86 23.66
C GLY A 273 -20.35 -6.74 24.87
N LYS A 274 -19.08 -7.03 24.71
CA LYS A 274 -18.02 -6.86 25.72
C LYS A 274 -17.04 -5.77 25.32
N SER A 275 -17.52 -4.75 24.62
CA SER A 275 -16.66 -3.67 24.13
C SER A 275 -16.20 -2.77 25.27
N THR A 276 -15.07 -2.13 25.07
CA THR A 276 -14.47 -1.21 26.03
C THR A 276 -14.10 0.09 25.33
N LEU A 277 -14.52 1.22 25.90
CA LEU A 277 -14.03 2.54 25.53
C LEU A 277 -13.18 3.09 26.67
N ILE A 278 -11.96 3.48 26.38
CA ILE A 278 -11.08 4.25 27.24
C ILE A 278 -11.00 5.66 26.66
N PHE A 279 -11.27 6.68 27.44
CA PHE A 279 -11.25 8.06 26.96
C PHE A 279 -10.36 8.97 27.82
N ASP A 280 -9.83 10.04 27.21
CA ASP A 280 -9.05 11.09 27.87
C ASP A 280 -9.62 12.47 27.56
N ASN A 281 -9.05 13.54 28.17
CA ASN A 281 -9.38 14.97 27.98
C ASN A 281 -10.68 15.50 28.65
N ASP A 282 -11.28 14.79 29.61
CA ASP A 282 -12.54 15.25 30.27
C ASP A 282 -13.66 15.63 29.27
N PRO A 283 -14.02 14.79 28.33
CA PRO A 283 -15.00 15.13 27.31
C PRO A 283 -16.42 15.35 27.87
N VAL A 284 -17.21 16.12 27.14
CA VAL A 284 -18.68 16.07 27.30
C VAL A 284 -19.17 14.76 26.70
N VAL A 285 -19.67 13.84 27.54
CA VAL A 285 -20.08 12.51 27.07
C VAL A 285 -21.59 12.42 26.90
N ASN A 286 -22.05 12.12 25.68
CA ASN A 286 -23.42 11.78 25.35
C ASN A 286 -23.57 10.25 25.20
N VAL A 287 -24.21 9.61 26.15
CA VAL A 287 -24.45 8.17 26.14
C VAL A 287 -25.74 7.85 25.41
N VAL A 288 -25.66 7.29 24.21
CA VAL A 288 -26.82 6.82 23.46
C VAL A 288 -27.27 5.46 24.01
N SER A 289 -26.35 4.50 24.15
CA SER A 289 -26.65 3.24 24.85
C SER A 289 -25.35 2.55 25.31
N ILE A 290 -25.41 1.88 26.46
CA ILE A 290 -24.34 0.98 26.94
C ILE A 290 -24.98 -0.32 27.40
N LYS A 291 -24.60 -1.45 26.77
CA LYS A 291 -25.11 -2.80 27.08
C LYS A 291 -23.96 -3.77 27.27
N THR A 292 -23.77 -4.26 28.50
CA THR A 292 -22.71 -5.22 28.87
C THR A 292 -21.28 -4.81 28.50
N SER A 293 -21.04 -3.52 28.38
CA SER A 293 -19.78 -2.91 27.93
C SER A 293 -19.19 -2.03 29.02
N THR A 294 -17.95 -1.67 28.87
CA THR A 294 -17.22 -0.84 29.83
C THR A 294 -16.84 0.49 29.19
N MET A 295 -16.98 1.57 29.97
CA MET A 295 -16.45 2.87 29.62
C MET A 295 -15.63 3.38 30.82
N THR A 296 -14.39 3.78 30.60
CA THR A 296 -13.48 4.19 31.66
C THR A 296 -12.57 5.34 31.19
N ARG A 297 -12.15 6.16 32.15
CA ARG A 297 -11.18 7.21 31.86
C ARG A 297 -9.76 6.64 31.75
N TYR A 298 -8.98 7.16 30.82
CA TYR A 298 -7.55 6.85 30.72
C TYR A 298 -6.83 7.28 32.01
N SER A 299 -6.02 6.39 32.53
CA SER A 299 -5.15 6.68 33.66
C SER A 299 -3.74 6.29 33.26
N ALA A 300 -2.91 7.28 32.98
CA ALA A 300 -1.48 7.00 32.79
C ALA A 300 -0.96 6.33 34.06
N ALA A 301 -0.38 5.15 33.90
CA ALA A 301 0.32 4.50 35.02
C ALA A 301 1.43 5.45 35.51
N LYS A 302 1.36 5.81 36.82
CA LYS A 302 2.37 6.64 37.44
C LYS A 302 3.70 5.89 37.57
#